data_3e4f5ecc6dfe2deb03cac0864969da4f
#
_entry.id   3e4f5ecc6dfe2deb03cac0864969da4f
#
_cell.length_a   1.000
_cell.length_b   1.000
_cell.length_c   1.000
_cell.angle_alpha   90.00
_cell.angle_beta   90.00
_cell.angle_gamma   90.00
#
_symmetry.space_group_name_H-M   'P 1'
#
loop_
_entity.id
_entity.type
_entity.pdbx_description
1 polymer ?
#
loop_
_entity_poly.entity_id
_entity_poly.type
_entity_poly.pdbx_seq_one_letter_code
_entity_poly.pdbx_strand_id
1 'polypeptide(L)'
;DCNLENALNELQKFKDFIGTPEHILGNPTTKAGEIAEHAQVNFNNARRLVQGLKARLSFDGVGRTAPEDFLYRGAPIQSKAYGPTWNKESGAIITNGEQNTIKAIREHMQKYPDFLQHGGDNKGRGYYVIPKDYYENITSWLKKPLSELNRTEYRAVKAVRQLEEEMGAPFEERVKSSVIG
;
A
#
# COMPACT_ATOMS: atom_id res chain seq x y z
N ASP A 1 15.50 0.71 29.31
CA ASP A 1 16.08 0.79 27.95
C ASP A 1 15.29 1.78 27.10
N CYS A 2 15.92 2.89 26.71
CA CYS A 2 15.32 3.99 25.96
C CYS A 2 14.70 3.51 24.62
N ASN A 3 15.32 2.54 23.96
CA ASN A 3 14.78 1.99 22.70
C ASN A 3 13.46 1.25 22.91
N LEU A 4 13.36 0.49 23.99
CA LEU A 4 12.14 -0.21 24.34
C LEU A 4 11.02 0.78 24.71
N GLU A 5 11.33 1.81 25.50
CA GLU A 5 10.38 2.87 25.83
C GLU A 5 9.86 3.58 24.59
N ASN A 6 10.74 3.95 23.66
CA ASN A 6 10.36 4.59 22.41
C ASN A 6 9.45 3.69 21.56
N ALA A 7 9.76 2.39 21.50
CA ALA A 7 8.92 1.42 20.80
C ALA A 7 7.55 1.25 21.45
N LEU A 8 7.50 1.19 22.79
CA LEU A 8 6.24 1.10 23.54
C LEU A 8 5.38 2.36 23.34
N ASN A 9 6.00 3.54 23.31
CA ASN A 9 5.29 4.78 23.02
C ASN A 9 4.70 4.79 21.61
N GLU A 10 5.39 4.23 20.64
CA GLU A 10 4.89 4.10 19.26
C GLU A 10 3.69 3.14 19.18
N LEU A 11 3.75 2.01 19.88
CA LEU A 11 2.63 1.08 19.98
C LEU A 11 1.45 1.67 20.75
N GLN A 12 1.71 2.52 21.76
CA GLN A 12 0.67 3.22 22.49
C GLN A 12 -0.14 4.17 21.59
N LYS A 13 0.50 4.82 20.60
CA LYS A 13 -0.20 5.63 19.61
C LYS A 13 -1.25 4.82 18.84
N PHE A 14 -0.90 3.61 18.43
CA PHE A 14 -1.86 2.71 17.77
C PHE A 14 -3.00 2.31 18.70
N LYS A 15 -2.69 1.94 19.95
CA LYS A 15 -3.69 1.59 20.96
C LYS A 15 -4.66 2.76 21.21
N ASP A 16 -4.14 3.97 21.34
CA ASP A 16 -4.96 5.16 21.53
C ASP A 16 -5.84 5.45 20.31
N PHE A 17 -5.32 5.26 19.11
CA PHE A 17 -6.08 5.43 17.88
C PHE A 17 -7.28 4.48 17.81
N ILE A 18 -7.08 3.17 18.02
CA ILE A 18 -8.17 2.19 17.97
C ILE A 18 -9.11 2.28 19.15
N GLY A 19 -8.66 2.83 20.30
CA GLY A 19 -9.45 3.02 21.51
C GLY A 19 -10.33 4.28 21.49
N THR A 20 -10.20 5.14 20.49
CA THR A 20 -10.95 6.39 20.38
C THR A 20 -11.86 6.33 19.16
N PRO A 21 -13.18 6.05 19.33
CA PRO A 21 -14.10 5.85 18.21
C PRO A 21 -14.19 7.03 17.25
N GLU A 22 -13.99 8.24 17.72
CA GLU A 22 -14.00 9.46 16.91
C GLU A 22 -12.84 9.52 15.90
N HIS A 23 -11.76 8.80 16.14
CA HIS A 23 -10.62 8.72 15.22
C HIS A 23 -10.93 7.85 13.99
N ILE A 24 -11.85 6.90 14.13
CA ILE A 24 -12.15 5.91 13.08
C ILE A 24 -13.52 6.21 12.51
N LEU A 25 -13.55 6.95 11.40
CA LEU A 25 -14.78 7.37 10.73
C LEU A 25 -15.08 6.49 9.50
N GLY A 26 -16.37 6.44 9.14
CA GLY A 26 -16.81 5.76 7.93
C GLY A 26 -17.44 4.39 8.15
N ASN A 27 -17.65 3.67 7.06
CA ASN A 27 -18.21 2.32 7.07
C ASN A 27 -17.17 1.27 7.52
N PRO A 28 -17.56 0.00 7.78
CA PRO A 28 -16.62 -1.02 8.26
C PRO A 28 -15.40 -1.22 7.37
N THR A 29 -15.53 -1.11 6.06
CA THR A 29 -14.41 -1.27 5.12
C THR A 29 -13.42 -0.12 5.25
N THR A 30 -13.91 1.12 5.32
CA THR A 30 -13.07 2.31 5.52
C THR A 30 -12.36 2.26 6.87
N LYS A 31 -13.08 1.84 7.92
CA LYS A 31 -12.51 1.67 9.26
C LYS A 31 -11.37 0.65 9.28
N ALA A 32 -11.56 -0.48 8.61
CA ALA A 32 -10.53 -1.51 8.50
C ALA A 32 -9.29 -0.98 7.78
N GLY A 33 -9.47 -0.19 6.72
CA GLY A 33 -8.38 0.48 6.00
C GLY A 33 -7.59 1.43 6.90
N GLU A 34 -8.27 2.34 7.61
CA GLU A 34 -7.62 3.28 8.53
C GLU A 34 -6.84 2.55 9.65
N ILE A 35 -7.41 1.49 10.22
CA ILE A 35 -6.73 0.68 11.23
C ILE A 35 -5.48 0.02 10.65
N ALA A 36 -5.57 -0.53 9.44
CA ALA A 36 -4.42 -1.16 8.78
C ALA A 36 -3.29 -0.16 8.50
N GLU A 37 -3.62 1.05 8.06
CA GLU A 37 -2.64 2.13 7.83
C GLU A 37 -1.90 2.51 9.13
N HIS A 38 -2.64 2.74 10.21
CA HIS A 38 -2.05 3.05 11.50
C HIS A 38 -1.22 1.89 12.06
N ALA A 39 -1.70 0.65 11.90
CA ALA A 39 -0.93 -0.53 12.29
C ALA A 39 0.39 -0.60 11.52
N GLN A 40 0.36 -0.38 10.20
CA GLN A 40 1.55 -0.40 9.36
C GLN A 40 2.57 0.65 9.82
N VAL A 41 2.15 1.87 10.06
CA VAL A 41 3.02 2.95 10.53
C VAL A 41 3.59 2.63 11.90
N ASN A 42 2.73 2.37 12.88
CA ASN A 42 3.16 2.27 14.28
C ASN A 42 3.95 0.98 14.56
N PHE A 43 3.59 -0.16 13.99
CA PHE A 43 4.33 -1.41 14.18
C PHE A 43 5.68 -1.39 13.45
N ASN A 44 5.75 -0.84 12.25
CA ASN A 44 7.02 -0.68 11.55
C ASN A 44 7.98 0.22 12.33
N ASN A 45 7.48 1.37 12.77
CA ASN A 45 8.27 2.31 13.57
C ASN A 45 8.73 1.69 14.91
N ALA A 46 7.82 1.00 15.62
CA ALA A 46 8.16 0.32 16.88
C ALA A 46 9.25 -0.72 16.68
N ARG A 47 9.16 -1.57 15.65
CA ARG A 47 10.19 -2.56 15.30
C ARG A 47 11.56 -1.92 15.09
N ARG A 48 11.61 -0.80 14.37
CA ARG A 48 12.85 -0.08 14.11
C ARG A 48 13.42 0.53 15.39
N LEU A 49 12.58 1.12 16.22
CA LEU A 49 12.99 1.75 17.49
C LEU A 49 13.59 0.73 18.46
N VAL A 50 13.04 -0.48 18.55
CA VAL A 50 13.64 -1.58 19.34
C VAL A 50 15.06 -1.89 18.88
N GLN A 51 15.31 -1.81 17.57
CA GLN A 51 16.63 -2.04 16.97
C GLN A 51 17.57 -0.83 17.10
N GLY A 52 17.18 0.24 17.80
CA GLY A 52 17.96 1.47 17.89
C GLY A 52 17.96 2.32 16.63
N LEU A 53 17.06 2.04 15.69
CA LEU A 53 16.91 2.78 14.44
C LEU A 53 15.80 3.84 14.58
N LYS A 54 15.91 4.91 13.79
CA LYS A 54 14.89 5.95 13.78
C LYS A 54 13.59 5.47 13.12
N ALA A 55 12.44 5.98 13.57
CA ALA A 55 11.17 5.85 12.90
C ALA A 55 11.24 6.42 11.47
N ARG A 56 10.53 5.79 10.52
CA ARG A 56 10.53 6.18 9.09
C ARG A 56 9.18 6.61 8.58
N LEU A 57 8.10 6.11 9.17
CA LEU A 57 6.74 6.35 8.72
C LEU A 57 6.09 7.43 9.57
N SER A 58 5.28 8.26 8.94
CA SER A 58 4.67 9.42 9.58
C SER A 58 3.33 9.76 8.92
N PHE A 59 2.42 10.35 9.69
CA PHE A 59 1.20 10.99 9.20
C PHE A 59 1.32 12.52 9.17
N ASP A 60 2.51 13.06 9.42
CA ASP A 60 2.72 14.51 9.53
C ASP A 60 2.32 15.23 8.25
N GLY A 61 1.35 16.14 8.33
CA GLY A 61 0.84 16.90 7.20
C GLY A 61 -0.02 16.09 6.21
N VAL A 62 -0.43 14.87 6.55
CA VAL A 62 -1.35 14.06 5.75
C VAL A 62 -2.80 14.39 6.15
N GLY A 63 -3.54 15.01 5.24
CA GLY A 63 -4.98 15.30 5.43
C GLY A 63 -5.85 14.10 5.02
N ARG A 64 -7.10 14.08 5.46
CA ARG A 64 -8.07 12.99 5.13
C ARG A 64 -8.34 12.84 3.64
N THR A 65 -8.24 13.92 2.88
CA THR A 65 -8.46 13.95 1.42
C THR A 65 -7.16 13.98 0.64
N ALA A 66 -6.03 13.79 1.31
CA ALA A 66 -4.73 13.75 0.68
C ALA A 66 -4.61 12.53 -0.26
N PRO A 67 -3.82 12.63 -1.34
CA PRO A 67 -3.58 11.49 -2.23
C PRO A 67 -2.73 10.38 -1.59
N GLU A 68 -2.03 10.69 -0.51
CA GLU A 68 -1.23 9.73 0.25
C GLU A 68 -1.94 9.28 1.55
N ASP A 69 -1.63 8.06 2.00
CA ASP A 69 -2.11 7.54 3.28
C ASP A 69 -1.16 7.90 4.43
N PHE A 70 0.13 7.90 4.16
CA PHE A 70 1.18 8.25 5.12
C PHE A 70 2.47 8.63 4.39
N LEU A 71 3.48 9.07 5.16
CA LEU A 71 4.80 9.38 4.63
C LEU A 71 5.83 8.32 5.03
N TYR A 72 6.74 8.00 4.12
CA TYR A 72 7.94 7.20 4.37
C TYR A 72 9.16 8.08 4.17
N ARG A 73 9.88 8.42 5.24
CA ARG A 73 11.00 9.39 5.21
C ARG A 73 10.62 10.69 4.47
N GLY A 74 9.38 11.15 4.68
CA GLY A 74 8.86 12.33 4.02
C GLY A 74 8.31 12.09 2.60
N ALA A 75 8.50 10.94 2.00
CA ALA A 75 7.91 10.60 0.69
C ALA A 75 6.45 10.15 0.85
N PRO A 76 5.52 10.67 0.03
CA PRO A 76 4.10 10.28 0.12
C PRO A 76 3.89 8.84 -0.36
N ILE A 77 3.14 8.09 0.42
CA ILE A 77 2.82 6.68 0.16
C ILE A 77 1.32 6.49 0.10
N GLN A 78 0.85 5.80 -0.93
CA GLN A 78 -0.51 5.30 -1.05
C GLN A 78 -0.50 3.77 -1.02
N SER A 79 -1.16 3.17 -0.04
CA SER A 79 -1.32 1.73 0.05
C SER A 79 -2.54 1.25 -0.72
N LYS A 80 -2.40 0.16 -1.46
CA LYS A 80 -3.50 -0.54 -2.12
C LYS A 80 -3.41 -2.04 -1.86
N ALA A 81 -4.54 -2.63 -1.45
CA ALA A 81 -4.67 -4.06 -1.19
C ALA A 81 -6.12 -4.48 -1.44
N TYR A 82 -6.35 -5.26 -2.48
CA TYR A 82 -7.67 -5.75 -2.86
C TYR A 82 -7.62 -7.26 -3.03
N GLY A 83 -8.64 -7.93 -2.53
CA GLY A 83 -8.81 -9.37 -2.73
C GLY A 83 -9.28 -9.73 -4.14
N PRO A 84 -9.33 -11.02 -4.46
CA PRO A 84 -9.81 -11.51 -5.74
C PRO A 84 -11.31 -11.29 -5.93
N THR A 85 -11.75 -11.24 -7.18
CA THR A 85 -13.16 -11.27 -7.55
C THR A 85 -13.54 -12.70 -7.90
N TRP A 86 -14.63 -13.19 -7.30
CA TRP A 86 -15.13 -14.54 -7.45
C TRP A 86 -16.42 -14.56 -8.27
N ASN A 87 -16.58 -15.60 -9.06
CA ASN A 87 -17.88 -15.96 -9.62
C ASN A 87 -18.71 -16.59 -8.49
N LYS A 88 -19.85 -15.99 -8.17
CA LYS A 88 -20.70 -16.42 -7.03
C LYS A 88 -21.34 -17.80 -7.26
N GLU A 89 -21.56 -18.20 -8.51
CA GLU A 89 -22.19 -19.47 -8.85
C GLU A 89 -21.20 -20.62 -8.89
N SER A 90 -20.05 -20.42 -9.57
CA SER A 90 -19.05 -21.46 -9.76
C SER A 90 -17.95 -21.49 -8.68
N GLY A 91 -17.81 -20.41 -7.90
CA GLY A 91 -16.69 -20.26 -6.97
C GLY A 91 -15.33 -20.01 -7.64
N ALA A 92 -15.30 -19.86 -8.97
CA ALA A 92 -14.07 -19.62 -9.69
C ALA A 92 -13.57 -18.17 -9.53
N ILE A 93 -12.26 -17.98 -9.54
CA ILE A 93 -11.65 -16.64 -9.54
C ILE A 93 -11.82 -16.03 -10.94
N ILE A 94 -12.44 -14.85 -11.01
CA ILE A 94 -12.57 -14.06 -12.24
C ILE A 94 -11.32 -13.21 -12.43
N THR A 95 -10.92 -12.46 -11.39
CA THR A 95 -9.70 -11.68 -11.33
C THR A 95 -8.99 -11.95 -10.01
N ASN A 96 -7.67 -12.09 -10.04
CA ASN A 96 -6.90 -12.27 -8.81
C ASN A 96 -6.74 -10.94 -8.05
N GLY A 97 -6.27 -11.00 -6.80
CA GLY A 97 -6.07 -9.83 -5.96
C GLY A 97 -5.01 -8.88 -6.53
N GLU A 98 -3.99 -9.43 -7.18
CA GLU A 98 -2.92 -8.67 -7.83
C GLU A 98 -3.49 -7.77 -8.93
N GLN A 99 -4.32 -8.30 -9.81
CA GLN A 99 -4.95 -7.52 -10.88
C GLN A 99 -5.87 -6.44 -10.32
N ASN A 100 -6.68 -6.76 -9.30
CA ASN A 100 -7.59 -5.80 -8.67
C ASN A 100 -6.82 -4.68 -7.97
N THR A 101 -5.68 -5.01 -7.35
CA THR A 101 -4.80 -4.03 -6.72
C THR A 101 -4.16 -3.10 -7.74
N ILE A 102 -3.68 -3.62 -8.87
CA ILE A 102 -3.16 -2.81 -9.98
C ILE A 102 -4.24 -1.88 -10.54
N LYS A 103 -5.47 -2.37 -10.70
CA LYS A 103 -6.60 -1.53 -11.12
C LYS A 103 -6.83 -0.36 -10.15
N ALA A 104 -6.77 -0.62 -8.85
CA ALA A 104 -6.92 0.42 -7.83
C ALA A 104 -5.80 1.47 -7.87
N ILE A 105 -4.56 1.06 -8.16
CA ILE A 105 -3.45 1.99 -8.40
C ILE A 105 -3.74 2.88 -9.61
N ARG A 106 -4.18 2.32 -10.71
CA ARG A 106 -4.51 3.08 -11.92
C ARG A 106 -5.64 4.09 -11.69
N GLU A 107 -6.67 3.70 -10.95
CA GLU A 107 -7.77 4.59 -10.57
C GLU A 107 -7.28 5.75 -9.68
N HIS A 108 -6.38 5.48 -8.75
CA HIS A 108 -5.76 6.51 -7.91
C HIS A 108 -4.91 7.48 -8.74
N MET A 109 -4.13 6.98 -9.70
CA MET A 109 -3.36 7.83 -10.62
C MET A 109 -4.25 8.74 -11.46
N GLN A 110 -5.40 8.25 -11.91
CA GLN A 110 -6.36 9.04 -12.67
C GLN A 110 -7.00 10.15 -11.82
N LYS A 111 -7.27 9.85 -10.57
CA LYS A 111 -7.82 10.84 -9.62
C LYS A 111 -6.78 11.87 -9.17
N TYR A 112 -5.53 11.46 -9.06
CA TYR A 112 -4.42 12.30 -8.60
C TYR A 112 -3.26 12.25 -9.61
N PRO A 113 -3.36 12.94 -10.76
CA PRO A 113 -2.38 12.83 -11.85
C PRO A 113 -0.95 13.21 -11.45
N ASP A 114 -0.79 14.10 -10.47
CA ASP A 114 0.51 14.60 -10.03
C ASP A 114 1.12 13.77 -8.89
N PHE A 115 0.42 12.76 -8.37
CA PHE A 115 0.88 12.00 -7.21
C PHE A 115 2.27 11.38 -7.38
N LEU A 116 2.55 10.79 -8.54
CA LEU A 116 3.87 10.19 -8.81
C LEU A 116 4.98 11.21 -9.04
N GLN A 117 4.63 12.46 -9.31
CA GLN A 117 5.59 13.55 -9.55
C GLN A 117 5.82 14.41 -8.29
N HIS A 118 4.74 14.75 -7.59
CA HIS A 118 4.76 15.71 -6.49
C HIS A 118 4.19 15.16 -5.18
N GLY A 119 3.43 14.08 -5.21
CA GLY A 119 2.81 13.49 -4.03
C GLY A 119 1.81 14.37 -3.29
N GLY A 120 1.34 15.46 -3.89
CA GLY A 120 0.54 16.50 -3.22
C GLY A 120 1.40 17.49 -2.43
N ASP A 121 0.97 18.72 -2.34
CA ASP A 121 1.53 19.83 -1.52
C ASP A 121 3.07 19.87 -1.39
N ASN A 122 3.81 19.67 -2.48
CA ASN A 122 5.28 19.71 -2.53
C ASN A 122 6.02 18.64 -1.68
N LYS A 123 5.38 17.52 -1.38
CA LYS A 123 5.96 16.43 -0.56
C LYS A 123 6.96 15.53 -1.32
N GLY A 124 7.25 15.83 -2.58
CA GLY A 124 8.10 14.99 -3.42
C GLY A 124 7.32 13.93 -4.17
N ARG A 125 8.03 12.97 -4.76
CA ARG A 125 7.42 11.93 -5.61
C ARG A 125 6.73 10.86 -4.79
N GLY A 126 5.49 10.53 -5.16
CA GLY A 126 4.70 9.50 -4.51
C GLY A 126 5.11 8.08 -4.90
N TYR A 127 4.76 7.14 -4.03
CA TYR A 127 4.94 5.70 -4.25
C TYR A 127 3.66 4.97 -3.88
N TYR A 128 3.46 3.82 -4.53
CA TYR A 128 2.44 2.87 -4.13
C TYR A 128 3.06 1.73 -3.33
N VAL A 129 2.32 1.24 -2.33
CA VAL A 129 2.71 0.06 -1.55
C VAL A 129 1.60 -0.97 -1.67
N ILE A 130 1.97 -2.20 -2.00
CA ILE A 130 1.05 -3.33 -2.11
C ILE A 130 1.49 -4.46 -1.16
N PRO A 131 0.60 -5.43 -0.84
CA PRO A 131 0.97 -6.56 -0.01
C PRO A 131 2.22 -7.27 -0.52
N LYS A 132 3.05 -7.74 0.41
CA LYS A 132 4.32 -8.42 0.10
C LYS A 132 4.15 -9.61 -0.83
N ASP A 133 3.16 -10.46 -0.57
CA ASP A 133 2.84 -11.62 -1.40
C ASP A 133 2.43 -11.22 -2.82
N TYR A 134 1.64 -10.17 -2.98
CA TYR A 134 1.27 -9.65 -4.30
C TYR A 134 2.48 -9.11 -5.06
N TYR A 135 3.33 -8.37 -4.38
CA TYR A 135 4.56 -7.85 -4.99
C TYR A 135 5.47 -8.99 -5.46
N GLU A 136 5.69 -10.00 -4.63
CA GLU A 136 6.51 -11.16 -4.96
C GLU A 136 5.91 -11.95 -6.13
N ASN A 137 4.60 -12.17 -6.14
CA ASN A 137 3.90 -12.85 -7.23
C ASN A 137 4.04 -12.08 -8.55
N ILE A 138 3.75 -10.80 -8.55
CA ILE A 138 3.84 -9.96 -9.77
C ILE A 138 5.27 -9.96 -10.29
N THR A 139 6.28 -9.72 -9.47
CA THR A 139 7.67 -9.69 -9.91
C THR A 139 8.14 -11.03 -10.44
N SER A 140 7.65 -12.14 -9.88
CA SER A 140 7.89 -13.48 -10.40
C SER A 140 7.26 -13.68 -11.79
N TRP A 141 5.99 -13.30 -11.95
CA TRP A 141 5.28 -13.44 -13.23
C TRP A 141 5.88 -12.59 -14.34
N LEU A 142 6.35 -11.39 -14.03
CA LEU A 142 7.01 -10.50 -15.00
C LEU A 142 8.29 -11.09 -15.59
N LYS A 143 8.93 -12.04 -14.91
CA LYS A 143 10.16 -12.73 -15.35
C LYS A 143 9.88 -13.96 -16.19
N LYS A 144 8.64 -14.46 -16.19
CA LYS A 144 8.26 -15.67 -16.93
C LYS A 144 7.83 -15.36 -18.36
N PRO A 145 8.06 -16.28 -19.30
CA PRO A 145 7.41 -16.21 -20.61
C PRO A 145 5.88 -16.21 -20.45
N LEU A 146 5.18 -15.44 -21.27
CA LEU A 146 3.72 -15.32 -21.17
C LEU A 146 3.01 -16.67 -21.34
N SER A 147 3.59 -17.60 -22.10
CA SER A 147 3.06 -18.94 -22.30
C SER A 147 3.05 -19.82 -21.05
N GLU A 148 3.85 -19.48 -20.03
CA GLU A 148 3.91 -20.21 -18.76
C GLU A 148 2.93 -19.68 -17.71
N LEU A 149 2.25 -18.57 -18.00
CA LEU A 149 1.28 -17.97 -17.09
C LEU A 149 -0.12 -18.56 -17.30
N ASN A 150 -0.84 -18.79 -16.21
CA ASN A 150 -2.25 -19.11 -16.32
C ASN A 150 -3.06 -17.85 -16.67
N ARG A 151 -4.36 -18.02 -16.90
CA ARG A 151 -5.23 -16.92 -17.37
C ARG A 151 -5.25 -15.71 -16.44
N THR A 152 -5.36 -15.93 -15.13
CA THR A 152 -5.43 -14.82 -14.15
C THR A 152 -4.09 -14.12 -13.99
N GLU A 153 -2.98 -14.88 -13.98
CA GLU A 153 -1.62 -14.36 -13.96
C GLU A 153 -1.30 -13.54 -15.21
N TYR A 154 -1.66 -14.07 -16.38
CA TYR A 154 -1.49 -13.37 -17.65
C TYR A 154 -2.21 -12.01 -17.65
N ARG A 155 -3.47 -11.99 -17.19
CA ARG A 155 -4.25 -10.75 -17.10
C ARG A 155 -3.64 -9.75 -16.13
N ALA A 156 -3.13 -10.22 -14.98
CA ALA A 156 -2.44 -9.37 -14.03
C ALA A 156 -1.17 -8.78 -14.64
N VAL A 157 -0.36 -9.57 -15.34
CA VAL A 157 0.84 -9.08 -16.04
C VAL A 157 0.49 -8.05 -17.10
N LYS A 158 -0.56 -8.27 -17.89
CA LYS A 158 -1.02 -7.27 -18.86
C LYS A 158 -1.42 -5.95 -18.17
N ALA A 159 -2.12 -6.03 -17.05
CA ALA A 159 -2.50 -4.85 -16.28
C ALA A 159 -1.25 -4.11 -15.75
N VAL A 160 -0.23 -4.83 -15.29
CA VAL A 160 1.04 -4.24 -14.84
C VAL A 160 1.77 -3.55 -15.99
N ARG A 161 1.85 -4.17 -17.17
CA ARG A 161 2.49 -3.58 -18.35
C ARG A 161 1.79 -2.29 -18.77
N GLN A 162 0.45 -2.28 -18.73
CA GLN A 162 -0.32 -1.08 -19.00
C GLN A 162 -0.09 0.01 -17.93
N LEU A 163 0.01 -0.39 -16.66
CA LEU A 163 0.38 0.53 -15.58
C LEU A 163 1.75 1.16 -15.82
N GLU A 164 2.74 0.38 -16.23
CA GLU A 164 4.08 0.88 -16.54
C GLU A 164 4.06 1.93 -17.68
N GLU A 165 3.27 1.70 -18.72
CA GLU A 165 3.08 2.69 -19.78
C GLU A 165 2.47 3.98 -19.24
N GLU A 166 1.44 3.88 -18.41
CA GLU A 166 0.76 5.04 -17.80
C GLU A 166 1.67 5.81 -16.82
N MET A 167 2.51 5.10 -16.07
CA MET A 167 3.49 5.70 -15.16
C MET A 167 4.69 6.31 -15.91
N GLY A 168 5.02 5.80 -17.09
CA GLY A 168 6.25 6.10 -17.78
C GLY A 168 7.50 5.58 -17.05
N ALA A 169 7.36 4.48 -16.29
CA ALA A 169 8.42 3.92 -15.45
C ALA A 169 8.19 2.41 -15.22
N PRO A 170 9.27 1.63 -14.95
CA PRO A 170 9.14 0.24 -14.53
C PRO A 170 8.33 0.11 -13.25
N PHE A 171 7.59 -1.00 -13.12
CA PHE A 171 6.75 -1.29 -11.95
C PHE A 171 7.53 -1.12 -10.63
N GLU A 172 8.72 -1.68 -10.54
CA GLU A 172 9.52 -1.70 -9.31
C GLU A 172 10.03 -0.32 -8.89
N GLU A 173 9.99 0.67 -9.77
CA GLU A 173 10.42 2.03 -9.44
C GLU A 173 9.41 2.76 -8.56
N ARG A 174 8.11 2.58 -8.78
CA ARG A 174 7.04 3.32 -8.10
C ARG A 174 6.11 2.47 -7.27
N VAL A 175 6.18 1.18 -7.38
CA VAL A 175 5.40 0.24 -6.56
C VAL A 175 6.35 -0.56 -5.68
N LYS A 176 6.13 -0.53 -4.38
CA LYS A 176 6.98 -1.17 -3.37
C LYS A 176 6.20 -2.22 -2.59
N SER A 177 6.95 -3.15 -2.04
CA SER A 177 6.40 -4.20 -1.18
C SER A 177 6.11 -3.65 0.22
N SER A 178 4.94 -3.98 0.76
CA SER A 178 4.68 -3.85 2.19
C SER A 178 5.61 -4.79 2.97
N VAL A 179 5.92 -4.44 4.22
CA VAL A 179 6.61 -5.34 5.15
C VAL A 179 5.67 -6.35 5.79
N ILE A 180 4.38 -6.15 5.62
CA ILE A 180 3.29 -7.03 6.09
C ILE A 180 2.65 -7.65 4.85
N GLY A 181 2.66 -8.96 4.82
CA GLY A 181 2.03 -9.76 3.76
C GLY A 181 0.51 -9.78 3.83
#